data_614c5c7c8680d9f76847eabb4eb0b084
#
_entry.id   614c5c7c8680d9f76847eabb4eb0b084
#
_cell.length_a   1.000
_cell.length_b   1.000
_cell.length_c   1.000
_cell.angle_alpha   90.00
_cell.angle_beta   90.00
_cell.angle_gamma   90.00
#
_symmetry.space_group_name_H-M   'P 1'
#
loop_
_entity.id
_entity.type
_entity.pdbx_description
1 polymer ?
#
loop_
_entity_poly.entity_id
_entity_poly.type
_entity_poly.pdbx_seq_one_letter_code
_entity_poly.pdbx_strand_id
1 'polypeptide(L)'
;MLLLTACASNPLQTKPGTAITRDDLAWLRRDGFGVDSADVARYRALGRDGLLDEQLADRVHGQLSPPVAALIHGYEALRTPQPQLLAGLYDAQQQIKAMPAGPDKDTANKALQQHGNQLMQEARQTELLQAAYGPNQLKEQLVWFWLNHFSVYAYKGRIRWELAGYEQRVIRAHALGRFQDLVMATLESPAMLEYLDNAQNAKGHVNENYARELMELHTLGVGSGYTQQDVQQLALILTGVGIAPVNGKPQRFNAKAAPLVVRRGLFEFNPYRHDFRDKVFLGQRIEGRGFDEVRQAVDIIVHRPACARFISHQLAQYFVADEPPPTLVARMAQTFQRTDGDIAAVLRTMFDSPELLRSGRQFIDPTRFVVSSVRLAYDGKPIANALPLVYWLDQLGEPLYGRITPDGWPLDGASWTSSGQLSKRFDIAAAIGNGNTQLFTPPGSHTREAGFPMLATRLYYDAIEPQLSAATHDALGKAQSQQEWNTFLLASPDLNYR
;
A
#
# COMPACT_ATOMS: atom_id res chain seq x y z
N MET A 1 9.30 57.70 -3.15
CA MET A 1 9.79 56.40 -3.59
C MET A 1 8.89 55.35 -2.98
N LEU A 2 7.79 55.01 -3.72
CA LEU A 2 6.80 54.05 -3.28
C LEU A 2 7.25 52.66 -3.73
N LEU A 3 7.49 51.81 -2.75
CA LEU A 3 7.73 50.34 -2.95
C LEU A 3 6.37 49.68 -3.22
N LEU A 4 6.15 49.32 -4.48
CA LEU A 4 5.09 48.41 -4.87
C LEU A 4 5.51 46.98 -4.50
N THR A 5 4.98 46.50 -3.38
CA THR A 5 4.98 45.06 -3.08
C THR A 5 3.99 44.35 -4.00
N ALA A 6 4.49 43.74 -5.06
CA ALA A 6 3.71 42.82 -5.87
C ALA A 6 3.46 41.58 -5.03
N CYS A 7 2.23 41.44 -4.52
CA CYS A 7 1.73 40.14 -4.06
C CYS A 7 1.69 39.22 -5.26
N ALA A 8 2.66 38.29 -5.33
CA ALA A 8 2.58 37.14 -6.22
C ALA A 8 1.39 36.30 -5.75
N SER A 9 0.26 36.41 -6.45
CA SER A 9 -0.87 35.53 -6.26
C SER A 9 -0.41 34.12 -6.59
N ASN A 10 -0.48 33.24 -5.60
CA ASN A 10 -0.20 31.81 -5.77
C ASN A 10 -1.18 31.27 -6.83
N PRO A 11 -0.72 30.79 -8.02
CA PRO A 11 -1.61 30.43 -9.13
C PRO A 11 -2.40 29.14 -8.91
N LEU A 12 -2.31 28.52 -7.73
CA LEU A 12 -2.88 27.19 -7.46
C LEU A 12 -4.15 27.19 -6.59
N GLN A 13 -4.67 28.37 -6.19
CA GLN A 13 -5.92 28.43 -5.40
C GLN A 13 -7.15 28.49 -6.31
N THR A 14 -7.92 27.40 -6.36
CA THR A 14 -9.27 27.40 -6.95
C THR A 14 -10.29 27.84 -5.91
N LYS A 15 -11.20 28.76 -6.30
CA LYS A 15 -12.31 29.16 -5.43
C LYS A 15 -13.36 28.03 -5.37
N PRO A 16 -13.99 27.79 -4.20
CA PRO A 16 -15.09 26.82 -4.09
C PRO A 16 -16.20 27.09 -5.11
N GLY A 17 -16.71 26.04 -5.76
CA GLY A 17 -17.83 26.16 -6.74
C GLY A 17 -17.43 26.43 -8.19
N THR A 18 -16.13 26.48 -8.53
CA THR A 18 -15.67 26.64 -9.92
C THR A 18 -15.79 25.35 -10.75
N ALA A 19 -15.80 25.48 -12.10
CA ALA A 19 -15.69 24.31 -12.98
C ALA A 19 -14.36 23.60 -12.78
N ILE A 20 -14.35 22.29 -12.90
CA ILE A 20 -13.13 21.46 -12.81
C ILE A 20 -12.27 21.73 -14.05
N THR A 21 -11.08 22.26 -13.83
CA THR A 21 -10.09 22.49 -14.89
C THR A 21 -9.29 21.21 -15.18
N ARG A 22 -8.50 21.25 -16.25
CA ARG A 22 -7.59 20.15 -16.58
C ARG A 22 -6.58 19.87 -15.45
N ASP A 23 -6.04 20.93 -14.85
CA ASP A 23 -5.08 20.83 -13.76
C ASP A 23 -5.73 20.31 -12.47
N ASP A 24 -7.01 20.66 -12.24
CA ASP A 24 -7.76 20.14 -11.09
C ASP A 24 -8.01 18.63 -11.23
N LEU A 25 -8.43 18.18 -12.41
CA LEU A 25 -8.63 16.76 -12.66
C LEU A 25 -7.30 15.99 -12.58
N ALA A 26 -6.22 16.54 -13.15
CA ALA A 26 -4.90 15.93 -13.08
C ALA A 26 -4.39 15.84 -11.63
N TRP A 27 -4.69 16.85 -10.81
CA TRP A 27 -4.36 16.86 -9.39
C TRP A 27 -5.18 15.80 -8.63
N LEU A 28 -6.50 15.75 -8.81
CA LEU A 28 -7.39 14.76 -8.20
C LEU A 28 -7.00 13.32 -8.55
N ARG A 29 -6.58 13.08 -9.79
CA ARG A 29 -6.12 11.75 -10.24
C ARG A 29 -4.75 11.34 -9.66
N ARG A 30 -3.97 12.29 -9.14
CA ARG A 30 -2.75 12.02 -8.38
C ARG A 30 -3.02 11.85 -6.89
N ASP A 31 -3.98 12.60 -6.37
CA ASP A 31 -4.41 12.55 -4.98
C ASP A 31 -5.12 11.23 -4.62
N GLY A 32 -5.93 10.69 -5.55
CA GLY A 32 -6.71 9.47 -5.32
C GLY A 32 -6.59 8.40 -6.42
N PHE A 33 -7.28 7.30 -6.21
CA PHE A 33 -7.48 6.27 -7.24
C PHE A 33 -8.54 6.70 -8.26
N GLY A 34 -8.22 7.67 -9.11
CA GLY A 34 -9.17 8.28 -10.04
C GLY A 34 -10.12 9.25 -9.35
N VAL A 35 -11.32 9.42 -9.90
CA VAL A 35 -12.34 10.36 -9.38
C VAL A 35 -13.72 9.73 -9.43
N ASP A 36 -14.55 10.10 -8.45
CA ASP A 36 -16.00 9.91 -8.45
C ASP A 36 -16.72 11.25 -8.17
N SER A 37 -18.05 11.23 -8.16
CA SER A 37 -18.86 12.42 -7.90
C SER A 37 -18.64 13.00 -6.50
N ALA A 38 -18.33 12.16 -5.51
CA ALA A 38 -18.08 12.59 -4.14
C ALA A 38 -16.76 13.37 -4.03
N ASP A 39 -15.69 12.89 -4.69
CA ASP A 39 -14.40 13.59 -4.73
C ASP A 39 -14.53 14.96 -5.39
N VAL A 40 -15.21 15.02 -6.54
CA VAL A 40 -15.44 16.29 -7.25
C VAL A 40 -16.26 17.25 -6.41
N ALA A 41 -17.27 16.77 -5.70
CA ALA A 41 -18.10 17.61 -4.82
C ALA A 41 -17.28 18.16 -3.64
N ARG A 42 -16.45 17.32 -3.01
CA ARG A 42 -15.54 17.75 -1.92
C ARG A 42 -14.51 18.76 -2.41
N TYR A 43 -13.89 18.48 -3.56
CA TYR A 43 -12.92 19.38 -4.15
C TYR A 43 -13.55 20.77 -4.45
N ARG A 44 -14.77 20.81 -4.99
CA ARG A 44 -15.50 22.05 -5.22
C ARG A 44 -15.81 22.80 -3.92
N ALA A 45 -16.09 22.08 -2.85
CA ALA A 45 -16.42 22.67 -1.55
C ALA A 45 -15.19 23.23 -0.82
N LEU A 46 -14.08 22.52 -0.84
CA LEU A 46 -12.89 22.81 -0.03
C LEU A 46 -11.76 23.49 -0.79
N GLY A 47 -11.74 23.35 -2.12
CA GLY A 47 -10.58 23.68 -2.93
C GLY A 47 -9.43 22.69 -2.71
N ARG A 48 -8.34 22.88 -3.46
CA ARG A 48 -7.17 22.01 -3.45
C ARG A 48 -6.51 21.95 -2.06
N ASP A 49 -6.24 23.10 -1.47
CA ASP A 49 -5.55 23.21 -0.19
C ASP A 49 -6.39 22.62 0.95
N GLY A 50 -7.70 22.93 0.99
CA GLY A 50 -8.59 22.43 2.03
C GLY A 50 -8.78 20.92 1.97
N LEU A 51 -8.88 20.34 0.77
CA LEU A 51 -8.98 18.89 0.59
C LEU A 51 -7.67 18.21 1.03
N LEU A 52 -6.51 18.72 0.62
CA LEU A 52 -5.23 18.22 1.01
C LEU A 52 -4.99 18.30 2.53
N ASP A 53 -5.40 19.41 3.16
CA ASP A 53 -5.33 19.60 4.62
C ASP A 53 -6.12 18.54 5.39
N GLU A 54 -7.34 18.25 4.95
CA GLU A 54 -8.16 17.19 5.57
C GLU A 54 -7.53 15.81 5.44
N GLN A 55 -7.02 15.49 4.25
CA GLN A 55 -6.45 14.18 3.95
C GLN A 55 -5.13 13.95 4.69
N LEU A 56 -4.22 14.90 4.67
CA LEU A 56 -2.92 14.80 5.37
C LEU A 56 -3.07 14.76 6.90
N ALA A 57 -4.07 15.46 7.44
CA ALA A 57 -4.36 15.41 8.86
C ALA A 57 -5.16 14.16 9.28
N ASP A 58 -5.49 13.29 8.33
CA ASP A 58 -6.38 12.11 8.51
C ASP A 58 -7.71 12.46 9.20
N ARG A 59 -8.24 13.65 8.89
CA ARG A 59 -9.50 14.20 9.45
C ARG A 59 -10.65 14.13 8.46
N VAL A 60 -10.50 13.32 7.43
CA VAL A 60 -11.56 13.15 6.44
C VAL A 60 -12.82 12.62 7.12
N HIS A 61 -13.85 13.44 7.17
CA HIS A 61 -15.15 13.03 7.67
C HIS A 61 -15.83 12.11 6.65
N GLY A 62 -16.04 10.89 7.03
CA GLY A 62 -16.69 9.88 6.20
C GLY A 62 -16.34 8.47 6.72
N GLN A 63 -17.23 7.56 6.47
CA GLN A 63 -17.04 6.14 6.75
C GLN A 63 -17.34 5.38 5.47
N LEU A 64 -16.83 4.17 5.37
CA LEU A 64 -17.28 3.25 4.33
C LEU A 64 -18.81 3.15 4.38
N SER A 65 -19.43 3.11 3.20
CA SER A 65 -20.89 2.89 3.16
C SER A 65 -21.27 1.61 3.91
N PRO A 66 -22.44 1.58 4.59
CA PRO A 66 -22.82 0.42 5.39
C PRO A 66 -22.75 -0.93 4.68
N PRO A 67 -23.11 -1.06 3.39
CA PRO A 67 -22.95 -2.32 2.67
C PRO A 67 -21.49 -2.76 2.50
N VAL A 68 -20.58 -1.83 2.18
CA VAL A 68 -19.13 -2.12 2.04
C VAL A 68 -18.51 -2.45 3.39
N ALA A 69 -18.85 -1.70 4.44
CA ALA A 69 -18.40 -1.98 5.79
C ALA A 69 -18.87 -3.36 6.26
N ALA A 70 -20.13 -3.73 6.00
CA ALA A 70 -20.69 -5.04 6.35
C ALA A 70 -19.97 -6.17 5.60
N LEU A 71 -19.63 -5.97 4.32
CA LEU A 71 -18.89 -6.95 3.54
C LEU A 71 -17.49 -7.20 4.15
N ILE A 72 -16.75 -6.14 4.46
CA ILE A 72 -15.43 -6.23 5.09
C ILE A 72 -15.52 -6.88 6.48
N HIS A 73 -16.46 -6.47 7.32
CA HIS A 73 -16.65 -7.05 8.65
C HIS A 73 -17.10 -8.52 8.63
N GLY A 74 -17.66 -8.99 7.49
CA GLY A 74 -18.00 -10.40 7.28
C GLY A 74 -16.77 -11.28 7.09
N TYR A 75 -15.62 -10.74 6.67
CA TYR A 75 -14.41 -11.50 6.41
C TYR A 75 -13.76 -12.03 7.70
N GLU A 76 -13.44 -13.31 7.71
CA GLU A 76 -12.80 -13.98 8.85
C GLU A 76 -11.43 -13.35 9.16
N ALA A 77 -10.65 -13.01 8.14
CA ALA A 77 -9.34 -12.40 8.26
C ALA A 77 -9.34 -11.09 9.06
N LEU A 78 -10.47 -10.34 9.07
CA LEU A 78 -10.65 -9.08 9.79
C LEU A 78 -11.37 -9.27 11.12
N ARG A 79 -12.36 -10.18 11.17
CA ARG A 79 -13.20 -10.42 12.33
C ARG A 79 -12.47 -11.19 13.43
N THR A 80 -11.60 -12.13 13.05
CA THR A 80 -10.89 -12.99 14.01
C THR A 80 -9.55 -12.36 14.40
N PRO A 81 -9.27 -12.18 15.71
CA PRO A 81 -7.99 -11.68 16.17
C PRO A 81 -6.83 -12.54 15.64
N GLN A 82 -5.78 -11.90 15.11
CA GLN A 82 -4.62 -12.58 14.53
C GLN A 82 -3.98 -13.64 15.45
N PRO A 83 -3.81 -13.44 16.77
CA PRO A 83 -3.32 -14.51 17.66
C PRO A 83 -4.20 -15.75 17.64
N GLN A 84 -5.52 -15.58 17.50
CA GLN A 84 -6.47 -16.70 17.44
C GLN A 84 -6.37 -17.44 16.09
N LEU A 85 -6.24 -16.73 14.98
CA LEU A 85 -5.98 -17.35 13.66
C LEU A 85 -4.71 -18.20 13.67
N LEU A 86 -3.63 -17.67 14.24
CA LEU A 86 -2.36 -18.41 14.32
C LEU A 86 -2.41 -19.58 15.32
N ALA A 87 -3.15 -19.45 16.42
CA ALA A 87 -3.40 -20.56 17.34
C ALA A 87 -4.12 -21.72 16.64
N GLY A 88 -5.19 -21.39 15.89
CA GLY A 88 -5.93 -22.37 15.08
C GLY A 88 -5.05 -23.04 14.01
N LEU A 89 -4.20 -22.27 13.33
CA LEU A 89 -3.23 -22.80 12.37
C LEU A 89 -2.28 -23.80 13.05
N TYR A 90 -1.70 -23.44 14.20
CA TYR A 90 -0.78 -24.31 14.94
C TYR A 90 -1.47 -25.60 15.39
N ASP A 91 -2.68 -25.51 15.95
CA ASP A 91 -3.44 -26.67 16.40
C ASP A 91 -3.78 -27.61 15.25
N ALA A 92 -4.23 -27.06 14.11
CA ALA A 92 -4.47 -27.85 12.90
C ALA A 92 -3.19 -28.55 12.40
N GLN A 93 -2.04 -27.84 12.39
CA GLN A 93 -0.77 -28.44 12.02
C GLN A 93 -0.35 -29.58 12.94
N GLN A 94 -0.56 -29.45 14.26
CA GLN A 94 -0.25 -30.52 15.22
C GLN A 94 -1.16 -31.75 15.02
N GLN A 95 -2.47 -31.51 14.80
CA GLN A 95 -3.43 -32.58 14.50
C GLN A 95 -3.04 -33.33 13.22
N ILE A 96 -2.75 -32.61 12.14
CA ILE A 96 -2.34 -33.19 10.85
C ILE A 96 -1.03 -33.96 11.00
N LYS A 97 -0.06 -33.43 11.78
CA LYS A 97 1.21 -34.11 12.03
C LYS A 97 1.01 -35.44 12.74
N ALA A 98 0.05 -35.54 13.66
CA ALA A 98 -0.29 -36.75 14.39
C ALA A 98 -1.06 -37.79 13.56
N MET A 99 -1.63 -37.42 12.42
CA MET A 99 -2.37 -38.33 11.55
C MET A 99 -1.44 -39.32 10.86
N PRO A 100 -1.85 -40.60 10.69
CA PRO A 100 -1.15 -41.53 9.81
C PRO A 100 -1.04 -40.99 8.38
N ALA A 101 0.02 -41.42 7.66
CA ALA A 101 0.12 -41.10 6.22
C ALA A 101 -1.04 -41.77 5.46
N GLY A 102 -1.72 -41.00 4.57
CA GLY A 102 -2.85 -41.50 3.79
C GLY A 102 -3.81 -40.41 3.35
N PRO A 103 -4.91 -40.78 2.66
CA PRO A 103 -5.84 -39.83 2.05
C PRO A 103 -6.46 -38.82 3.03
N ASP A 104 -6.71 -39.21 4.26
CA ASP A 104 -7.29 -38.33 5.29
C ASP A 104 -6.32 -37.20 5.66
N LYS A 105 -5.03 -37.54 5.82
CA LYS A 105 -3.98 -36.53 6.07
C LYS A 105 -3.83 -35.56 4.89
N ASP A 106 -3.89 -36.08 3.66
CA ASP A 106 -3.81 -35.24 2.46
C ASP A 106 -5.01 -34.33 2.35
N THR A 107 -6.21 -34.82 2.69
CA THR A 107 -7.43 -34.02 2.74
C THR A 107 -7.35 -32.92 3.79
N ALA A 108 -6.86 -33.22 5.00
CA ALA A 108 -6.68 -32.24 6.05
C ALA A 108 -5.64 -31.17 5.66
N ASN A 109 -4.52 -31.56 5.02
CA ASN A 109 -3.54 -30.60 4.48
C ASN A 109 -4.17 -29.68 3.42
N LYS A 110 -4.95 -30.22 2.48
CA LYS A 110 -5.65 -29.42 1.47
C LYS A 110 -6.61 -28.43 2.10
N ALA A 111 -7.39 -28.85 3.10
CA ALA A 111 -8.32 -27.97 3.82
C ALA A 111 -7.57 -26.82 4.52
N LEU A 112 -6.44 -27.09 5.16
CA LEU A 112 -5.61 -26.07 5.78
C LEU A 112 -5.06 -25.07 4.75
N GLN A 113 -4.58 -25.55 3.59
CA GLN A 113 -4.12 -24.66 2.50
C GLN A 113 -5.27 -23.82 1.93
N GLN A 114 -6.47 -24.39 1.78
CA GLN A 114 -7.66 -23.68 1.32
C GLN A 114 -8.07 -22.58 2.30
N HIS A 115 -8.04 -22.85 3.60
CA HIS A 115 -8.30 -21.84 4.64
C HIS A 115 -7.31 -20.66 4.56
N GLY A 116 -6.00 -20.94 4.45
CA GLY A 116 -5.00 -19.88 4.26
C GLY A 116 -5.23 -19.06 2.97
N ASN A 117 -5.63 -19.71 1.89
CA ASN A 117 -5.98 -19.02 0.64
C ASN A 117 -7.23 -18.15 0.79
N GLN A 118 -8.24 -18.61 1.54
CA GLN A 118 -9.42 -17.80 1.85
C GLN A 118 -9.05 -16.53 2.62
N LEU A 119 -8.27 -16.66 3.70
CA LEU A 119 -7.81 -15.50 4.49
C LEU A 119 -7.03 -14.49 3.65
N MET A 120 -6.16 -14.99 2.75
CA MET A 120 -5.44 -14.13 1.80
C MET A 120 -6.39 -13.42 0.84
N GLN A 121 -7.39 -14.13 0.27
CA GLN A 121 -8.36 -13.51 -0.62
C GLN A 121 -9.20 -12.45 0.10
N GLU A 122 -9.57 -12.69 1.35
CA GLU A 122 -10.29 -11.72 2.17
C GLU A 122 -9.45 -10.47 2.46
N ALA A 123 -8.15 -10.62 2.75
CA ALA A 123 -7.24 -9.48 2.90
C ALA A 123 -7.11 -8.67 1.60
N ARG A 124 -6.92 -9.34 0.45
CA ARG A 124 -6.84 -8.70 -0.88
C ARG A 124 -8.12 -7.94 -1.23
N GLN A 125 -9.28 -8.55 -0.97
CA GLN A 125 -10.58 -7.91 -1.19
C GLN A 125 -10.77 -6.69 -0.27
N THR A 126 -10.34 -6.79 0.99
CA THR A 126 -10.41 -5.68 1.94
C THR A 126 -9.65 -4.46 1.44
N GLU A 127 -8.39 -4.64 1.01
CA GLU A 127 -7.57 -3.56 0.46
C GLU A 127 -8.25 -2.89 -0.74
N LEU A 128 -8.75 -3.69 -1.70
CA LEU A 128 -9.41 -3.15 -2.89
C LEU A 128 -10.74 -2.46 -2.60
N LEU A 129 -11.50 -2.93 -1.61
CA LEU A 129 -12.71 -2.27 -1.14
C LEU A 129 -12.38 -0.93 -0.46
N GLN A 130 -11.34 -0.88 0.34
CA GLN A 130 -10.87 0.35 0.99
C GLN A 130 -10.31 1.33 -0.04
N ALA A 131 -9.52 0.87 -1.01
CA ALA A 131 -9.03 1.68 -2.11
C ALA A 131 -10.17 2.29 -2.95
N ALA A 132 -11.23 1.51 -3.22
CA ALA A 132 -12.36 1.98 -4.03
C ALA A 132 -13.35 2.88 -3.27
N TYR A 133 -13.55 2.67 -1.97
CA TYR A 133 -14.61 3.33 -1.20
C TYR A 133 -14.12 4.09 0.03
N GLY A 134 -12.83 4.05 0.33
CA GLY A 134 -12.23 4.77 1.45
C GLY A 134 -12.40 6.28 1.28
N PRO A 135 -12.83 7.01 2.32
CA PRO A 135 -13.10 8.45 2.21
C PRO A 135 -11.82 9.30 2.09
N ASN A 136 -10.69 8.82 2.59
CA ASN A 136 -9.39 9.46 2.46
C ASN A 136 -8.57 8.80 1.35
N GLN A 137 -8.77 9.25 0.11
CA GLN A 137 -8.17 8.64 -1.07
C GLN A 137 -6.64 8.75 -1.10
N LEU A 138 -6.07 9.84 -0.59
CA LEU A 138 -4.62 9.98 -0.46
C LEU A 138 -4.04 8.92 0.51
N LYS A 139 -4.72 8.66 1.62
CA LYS A 139 -4.33 7.61 2.55
C LYS A 139 -4.40 6.23 1.90
N GLU A 140 -5.45 5.95 1.11
CA GLU A 140 -5.56 4.67 0.40
C GLU A 140 -4.41 4.47 -0.60
N GLN A 141 -4.03 5.49 -1.35
CA GLN A 141 -2.85 5.45 -2.21
C GLN A 141 -1.55 5.18 -1.44
N LEU A 142 -1.41 5.80 -0.25
CA LEU A 142 -0.24 5.55 0.59
C LEU A 142 -0.22 4.17 1.21
N VAL A 143 -1.37 3.62 1.58
CA VAL A 143 -1.46 2.22 2.06
C VAL A 143 -0.94 1.28 0.98
N TRP A 144 -1.42 1.42 -0.27
CA TRP A 144 -0.90 0.64 -1.39
C TRP A 144 0.61 0.84 -1.60
N PHE A 145 1.06 2.10 -1.60
CA PHE A 145 2.49 2.43 -1.76
C PHE A 145 3.35 1.77 -0.68
N TRP A 146 2.95 1.85 0.58
CA TRP A 146 3.70 1.23 1.68
C TRP A 146 3.58 -0.29 1.72
N LEU A 147 2.46 -0.88 1.32
CA LEU A 147 2.33 -2.33 1.12
C LEU A 147 3.27 -2.83 0.04
N ASN A 148 3.50 -2.03 -0.99
CA ASN A 148 4.44 -2.33 -2.06
C ASN A 148 5.90 -2.12 -1.61
N HIS A 149 6.20 -1.01 -0.93
CA HIS A 149 7.55 -0.67 -0.43
C HIS A 149 8.03 -1.63 0.66
N PHE A 150 7.16 -2.03 1.58
CA PHE A 150 7.41 -3.04 2.60
C PHE A 150 6.74 -4.37 2.21
N SER A 151 7.02 -4.82 1.01
CA SER A 151 6.37 -5.99 0.42
C SER A 151 6.61 -7.26 1.25
N VAL A 152 5.57 -8.09 1.34
CA VAL A 152 5.64 -9.45 1.91
C VAL A 152 5.01 -10.45 0.95
N TYR A 153 5.61 -11.65 0.82
CA TYR A 153 5.10 -12.68 -0.06
C TYR A 153 4.16 -13.64 0.66
N ALA A 154 2.90 -13.66 0.27
CA ALA A 154 1.83 -14.39 0.94
C ALA A 154 2.09 -15.91 1.10
N TYR A 155 2.79 -16.51 0.14
CA TYR A 155 2.99 -17.96 0.13
C TYR A 155 4.22 -18.43 0.89
N LYS A 156 4.96 -17.54 1.55
CA LYS A 156 6.05 -17.92 2.46
C LYS A 156 5.48 -18.25 3.85
N GLY A 157 5.79 -19.42 4.37
CA GLY A 157 5.43 -19.84 5.72
C GLY A 157 3.94 -19.68 6.05
N ARG A 158 3.65 -18.93 7.10
CA ARG A 158 2.28 -18.68 7.60
C ARG A 158 1.73 -17.28 7.27
N ILE A 159 2.39 -16.50 6.40
CA ILE A 159 2.07 -15.09 6.12
C ILE A 159 0.62 -14.90 5.71
N ARG A 160 -0.02 -15.86 5.00
CA ARG A 160 -1.44 -15.78 4.63
C ARG A 160 -2.38 -15.56 5.82
N TRP A 161 -2.03 -16.01 7.01
CA TRP A 161 -2.78 -15.79 8.26
C TRP A 161 -2.48 -14.45 8.93
N GLU A 162 -1.50 -13.69 8.40
CA GLU A 162 -1.00 -12.45 9.00
C GLU A 162 -1.31 -11.21 8.15
N LEU A 163 -1.70 -11.38 6.87
CA LEU A 163 -1.83 -10.30 5.89
C LEU A 163 -2.79 -9.19 6.32
N ALA A 164 -4.01 -9.54 6.76
CA ALA A 164 -4.99 -8.54 7.21
C ALA A 164 -4.47 -7.74 8.40
N GLY A 165 -3.78 -8.40 9.32
CA GLY A 165 -3.14 -7.74 10.47
C GLY A 165 -1.98 -6.86 10.07
N TYR A 166 -1.18 -7.28 9.09
CA TYR A 166 -0.07 -6.52 8.55
C TYR A 166 -0.57 -5.23 7.88
N GLU A 167 -1.56 -5.35 7.01
CA GLU A 167 -2.15 -4.19 6.35
C GLU A 167 -2.78 -3.21 7.34
N GLN A 168 -3.72 -3.68 8.18
CA GLN A 168 -4.55 -2.78 8.99
C GLN A 168 -3.79 -2.14 10.16
N ARG A 169 -2.95 -2.93 10.87
CA ARG A 169 -2.30 -2.47 12.10
C ARG A 169 -0.87 -1.97 11.91
N VAL A 170 -0.20 -2.40 10.83
CA VAL A 170 1.18 -1.98 10.57
C VAL A 170 1.19 -0.88 9.51
N ILE A 171 0.72 -1.16 8.32
CA ILE A 171 0.83 -0.23 7.20
C ILE A 171 -0.17 0.92 7.31
N ARG A 172 -1.46 0.61 7.36
CA ARG A 172 -2.55 1.60 7.37
C ARG A 172 -2.51 2.53 8.58
N ALA A 173 -2.19 1.99 9.74
CA ALA A 173 -2.10 2.77 10.97
C ALA A 173 -0.96 3.81 10.97
N HIS A 174 0.07 3.61 10.17
CA HIS A 174 1.26 4.47 10.13
C HIS A 174 1.47 5.18 8.78
N ALA A 175 0.52 5.03 7.82
CA ALA A 175 0.71 5.48 6.44
C ALA A 175 0.99 6.99 6.30
N LEU A 176 0.44 7.84 7.16
CA LEU A 176 0.59 9.30 7.18
C LEU A 176 1.44 9.81 8.36
N GLY A 177 1.97 8.91 9.20
CA GLY A 177 2.72 9.24 10.40
C GLY A 177 4.19 9.54 10.14
N ARG A 178 5.03 9.28 11.15
CA ARG A 178 6.48 9.35 11.01
C ARG A 178 7.03 8.10 10.34
N PHE A 179 7.97 8.27 9.44
CA PHE A 179 8.60 7.14 8.74
C PHE A 179 9.31 6.18 9.71
N GLN A 180 9.93 6.71 10.78
CA GLN A 180 10.54 5.89 11.84
C GLN A 180 9.53 4.94 12.51
N ASP A 181 8.32 5.44 12.80
CA ASP A 181 7.27 4.64 13.42
C ASP A 181 6.78 3.53 12.48
N LEU A 182 6.67 3.84 11.18
CA LEU A 182 6.33 2.85 10.16
C LEU A 182 7.41 1.76 10.04
N VAL A 183 8.69 2.13 9.99
CA VAL A 183 9.82 1.18 9.98
C VAL A 183 9.80 0.30 11.23
N MET A 184 9.61 0.87 12.41
CA MET A 184 9.51 0.11 13.65
C MET A 184 8.30 -0.83 13.66
N ALA A 185 7.14 -0.38 13.17
CA ALA A 185 5.95 -1.20 13.08
C ALA A 185 6.14 -2.40 12.12
N THR A 186 6.83 -2.21 10.98
CA THR A 186 7.15 -3.30 10.06
C THR A 186 8.16 -4.27 10.69
N LEU A 187 9.17 -3.77 11.40
CA LEU A 187 10.18 -4.56 12.10
C LEU A 187 9.57 -5.40 13.24
N GLU A 188 8.53 -4.90 13.91
CA GLU A 188 7.81 -5.62 14.94
C GLU A 188 6.71 -6.55 14.36
N SER A 189 6.48 -6.54 13.05
CA SER A 189 5.45 -7.36 12.42
C SER A 189 5.89 -8.82 12.23
N PRO A 190 5.10 -9.79 12.69
CA PRO A 190 5.37 -11.20 12.43
C PRO A 190 5.48 -11.54 10.94
N ALA A 191 4.66 -10.93 10.08
CA ALA A 191 4.69 -11.16 8.63
C ALA A 191 6.05 -10.78 8.02
N MET A 192 6.60 -9.61 8.37
CA MET A 192 7.91 -9.16 7.89
C MET A 192 9.05 -9.99 8.50
N LEU A 193 8.99 -10.29 9.80
CA LEU A 193 9.98 -11.12 10.49
C LEU A 193 10.06 -12.53 9.92
N GLU A 194 8.93 -13.10 9.48
CA GLU A 194 8.89 -14.40 8.81
C GLU A 194 9.33 -14.29 7.34
N TYR A 195 8.91 -13.24 6.65
CA TYR A 195 9.23 -13.05 5.24
C TYR A 195 10.74 -12.90 5.02
N LEU A 196 11.42 -12.11 5.84
CA LEU A 196 12.87 -11.87 5.73
C LEU A 196 13.71 -12.71 6.71
N ASP A 197 13.14 -13.79 7.28
CA ASP A 197 13.81 -14.81 8.10
C ASP A 197 14.41 -14.29 9.42
N ASN A 198 14.08 -13.06 9.85
CA ASN A 198 14.62 -12.54 11.11
C ASN A 198 14.06 -13.27 12.35
N ALA A 199 12.89 -13.91 12.24
CA ALA A 199 12.35 -14.73 13.32
C ALA A 199 13.33 -15.85 13.77
N GLN A 200 14.26 -16.24 12.89
CA GLN A 200 15.29 -17.25 13.17
C GLN A 200 16.63 -16.61 13.57
N ASN A 201 16.81 -15.30 13.42
CA ASN A 201 18.05 -14.61 13.70
C ASN A 201 18.39 -14.66 15.21
N ALA A 202 19.55 -15.21 15.55
CA ALA A 202 19.95 -15.41 16.93
C ALA A 202 21.48 -15.36 17.10
N LYS A 203 21.93 -15.05 18.31
CA LYS A 203 23.33 -15.16 18.69
C LYS A 203 23.87 -16.54 18.32
N GLY A 204 24.97 -16.58 17.58
CA GLY A 204 25.58 -17.79 17.07
C GLY A 204 24.98 -18.36 15.78
N HIS A 205 23.83 -17.82 15.34
CA HIS A 205 23.16 -18.16 14.07
C HIS A 205 22.62 -16.86 13.42
N VAL A 206 23.54 -15.95 13.11
CA VAL A 206 23.19 -14.63 12.57
C VAL A 206 22.67 -14.76 11.13
N ASN A 207 21.53 -14.13 10.86
CA ASN A 207 20.94 -14.05 9.54
C ASN A 207 20.94 -12.57 9.08
N GLU A 208 21.60 -12.29 7.97
CA GLU A 208 21.77 -10.93 7.44
C GLU A 208 20.60 -10.49 6.53
N ASN A 209 19.70 -11.40 6.15
CA ASN A 209 18.70 -11.13 5.12
C ASN A 209 17.88 -9.87 5.46
N TYR A 210 17.24 -9.85 6.63
CA TYR A 210 16.44 -8.69 7.00
C TYR A 210 17.27 -7.40 7.16
N ALA A 211 18.45 -7.49 7.75
CA ALA A 211 19.33 -6.34 7.92
C ALA A 211 19.70 -5.72 6.56
N ARG A 212 19.99 -6.56 5.57
CA ARG A 212 20.29 -6.12 4.21
C ARG A 212 19.12 -5.44 3.56
N GLU A 213 17.96 -6.08 3.54
CA GLU A 213 16.75 -5.54 2.90
C GLU A 213 16.26 -4.25 3.58
N LEU A 214 16.38 -4.18 4.91
CA LEU A 214 16.04 -2.96 5.65
C LEU A 214 16.91 -1.77 5.20
N MET A 215 18.20 -1.99 4.96
CA MET A 215 19.10 -0.92 4.49
C MET A 215 18.95 -0.66 2.98
N GLU A 216 18.87 -1.70 2.16
CA GLU A 216 18.91 -1.58 0.70
C GLU A 216 17.59 -1.15 0.08
N LEU A 217 16.48 -1.76 0.50
CA LEU A 217 15.19 -1.58 -0.15
C LEU A 217 14.22 -0.72 0.66
N HIS A 218 14.29 -0.79 1.99
CA HIS A 218 13.29 -0.14 2.83
C HIS A 218 13.69 1.24 3.34
N THR A 219 15.01 1.59 3.36
CA THR A 219 15.43 2.84 3.99
C THR A 219 16.48 3.64 3.24
N LEU A 220 17.70 3.12 3.05
CA LEU A 220 18.82 3.91 2.55
C LEU A 220 18.95 3.92 1.02
N GLY A 221 18.50 2.87 0.37
CA GLY A 221 18.72 2.61 -1.04
C GLY A 221 20.07 1.93 -1.33
N VAL A 222 20.15 1.19 -2.42
CA VAL A 222 21.37 0.53 -2.87
C VAL A 222 22.48 1.55 -3.12
N GLY A 223 23.71 1.24 -2.70
CA GLY A 223 24.88 2.09 -2.97
C GLY A 223 24.91 3.41 -2.19
N SER A 224 24.16 3.55 -1.10
CA SER A 224 24.07 4.77 -0.29
C SER A 224 25.23 5.02 0.68
N GLY A 225 26.32 4.24 0.55
CA GLY A 225 27.56 4.44 1.31
C GLY A 225 27.67 3.61 2.59
N TYR A 226 26.76 2.68 2.88
CA TYR A 226 26.96 1.66 3.91
C TYR A 226 27.83 0.51 3.37
N THR A 227 28.43 -0.23 4.28
CA THR A 227 29.33 -1.35 3.99
C THR A 227 28.70 -2.69 4.33
N GLN A 228 29.27 -3.78 3.80
CA GLN A 228 28.91 -5.14 4.24
C GLN A 228 29.06 -5.32 5.76
N GLN A 229 30.04 -4.64 6.38
CA GLN A 229 30.22 -4.68 7.83
C GLN A 229 29.03 -4.01 8.55
N ASP A 230 28.45 -2.93 8.02
CA ASP A 230 27.26 -2.29 8.60
C ASP A 230 26.06 -3.24 8.55
N VAL A 231 25.87 -4.00 7.44
CA VAL A 231 24.84 -5.04 7.35
C VAL A 231 25.03 -6.11 8.43
N GLN A 232 26.27 -6.57 8.64
CA GLN A 232 26.58 -7.55 9.68
C GLN A 232 26.31 -7.00 11.09
N GLN A 233 26.67 -5.74 11.35
CA GLN A 233 26.40 -5.10 12.64
C GLN A 233 24.90 -4.95 12.89
N LEU A 234 24.13 -4.55 11.88
CA LEU A 234 22.67 -4.48 11.99
C LEU A 234 22.07 -5.88 12.22
N ALA A 235 22.55 -6.91 11.55
CA ALA A 235 22.09 -8.29 11.77
C ALA A 235 22.34 -8.75 13.21
N LEU A 236 23.49 -8.38 13.80
CA LEU A 236 23.79 -8.63 15.22
C LEU A 236 22.85 -7.87 16.16
N ILE A 237 22.51 -6.60 15.84
CA ILE A 237 21.55 -5.78 16.58
C ILE A 237 20.16 -6.44 16.53
N LEU A 238 19.76 -6.98 15.37
CA LEU A 238 18.47 -7.61 15.17
C LEU A 238 18.39 -9.05 15.75
N THR A 239 19.46 -9.63 16.31
CA THR A 239 19.38 -10.93 16.98
C THR A 239 18.40 -10.87 18.15
N GLY A 240 17.60 -11.92 18.30
CA GLY A 240 16.57 -12.01 19.35
C GLY A 240 15.26 -11.28 19.04
N VAL A 241 15.23 -10.43 18.00
CA VAL A 241 13.97 -9.88 17.46
C VAL A 241 13.22 -10.99 16.73
N GLY A 242 12.02 -11.32 17.16
CA GLY A 242 11.29 -12.49 16.66
C GLY A 242 9.81 -12.48 16.99
N ILE A 243 9.24 -13.68 16.96
CA ILE A 243 7.81 -13.90 17.10
C ILE A 243 7.55 -14.69 18.38
N ALA A 244 6.64 -14.18 19.21
CA ALA A 244 6.22 -14.88 20.42
C ALA A 244 5.58 -16.24 20.11
N PRO A 245 5.83 -17.28 20.90
CA PRO A 245 5.14 -18.56 20.76
C PRO A 245 3.63 -18.35 20.87
N VAL A 246 2.88 -18.84 19.89
CA VAL A 246 1.39 -18.72 19.87
C VAL A 246 0.78 -19.75 20.80
N ASN A 247 1.30 -20.98 20.77
CA ASN A 247 0.87 -22.10 21.61
C ASN A 247 2.09 -22.75 22.26
N GLY A 248 1.99 -23.04 23.52
CA GLY A 248 3.06 -23.68 24.29
C GLY A 248 3.28 -23.04 25.67
N LYS A 249 4.13 -23.64 26.46
CA LYS A 249 4.51 -23.03 27.75
C LYS A 249 5.37 -21.81 27.44
N PRO A 250 5.03 -20.62 27.97
CA PRO A 250 5.86 -19.43 27.82
C PRO A 250 7.30 -19.74 28.27
N GLN A 251 8.27 -19.29 27.49
CA GLN A 251 9.67 -19.39 27.89
C GLN A 251 9.86 -18.67 29.23
N ARG A 252 10.49 -19.39 30.20
CA ARG A 252 10.85 -18.80 31.48
C ARG A 252 12.18 -18.08 31.36
N PHE A 253 12.23 -16.87 31.85
CA PHE A 253 13.44 -16.04 31.90
C PHE A 253 13.92 -15.93 33.34
N ASN A 254 15.23 -15.96 33.55
CA ASN A 254 15.80 -15.70 34.88
C ASN A 254 15.65 -14.20 35.27
N ALA A 255 15.96 -13.87 36.51
CA ALA A 255 15.79 -12.52 37.06
C ALA A 255 16.59 -11.42 36.28
N LYS A 256 17.68 -11.78 35.62
CA LYS A 256 18.49 -10.84 34.81
C LYS A 256 17.90 -10.64 33.42
N ALA A 257 17.35 -11.67 32.81
CA ALA A 257 16.81 -11.61 31.44
C ALA A 257 15.37 -11.11 31.40
N ALA A 258 14.55 -11.41 32.43
CA ALA A 258 13.13 -11.06 32.44
C ALA A 258 12.82 -9.57 32.19
N PRO A 259 13.55 -8.58 32.77
CA PRO A 259 13.34 -7.17 32.51
C PRO A 259 13.67 -6.72 31.06
N LEU A 260 14.45 -7.50 30.33
CA LEU A 260 14.89 -7.19 28.97
C LEU A 260 13.94 -7.76 27.90
N VAL A 261 12.98 -8.60 28.29
CA VAL A 261 11.97 -9.15 27.38
C VAL A 261 11.00 -8.05 26.96
N VAL A 262 10.82 -7.88 25.66
CA VAL A 262 9.77 -7.00 25.13
C VAL A 262 8.75 -7.84 24.39
N ARG A 263 7.46 -7.70 24.75
CA ARG A 263 6.33 -8.36 24.07
C ARG A 263 5.25 -7.38 23.72
N ARG A 264 4.79 -7.43 22.47
CA ARG A 264 3.69 -6.63 21.94
C ARG A 264 2.86 -7.48 20.98
N GLY A 265 1.74 -7.99 21.44
CA GLY A 265 0.97 -8.98 20.67
C GLY A 265 1.80 -10.21 20.33
N LEU A 266 2.04 -10.43 19.05
CA LEU A 266 2.85 -11.56 18.56
C LEU A 266 4.34 -11.25 18.42
N PHE A 267 4.76 -10.02 18.60
CA PHE A 267 6.16 -9.63 18.62
C PHE A 267 6.83 -10.03 19.94
N GLU A 268 8.05 -10.56 19.87
CA GLU A 268 8.88 -10.82 21.05
C GLU A 268 10.34 -10.46 20.77
N PHE A 269 10.95 -9.65 21.63
CA PHE A 269 12.40 -9.60 21.76
C PHE A 269 12.83 -10.57 22.85
N ASN A 270 13.67 -11.55 22.49
CA ASN A 270 14.15 -12.61 23.37
C ASN A 270 15.62 -12.40 23.73
N PRO A 271 15.92 -11.95 24.98
CA PRO A 271 17.30 -11.64 25.38
C PRO A 271 18.23 -12.87 25.39
N TYR A 272 17.72 -14.12 25.49
CA TYR A 272 18.57 -15.29 25.39
C TYR A 272 19.10 -15.55 23.98
N ARG A 273 18.44 -15.00 22.98
CA ARG A 273 18.82 -15.10 21.57
C ARG A 273 19.63 -13.89 21.09
N HIS A 274 19.76 -12.83 21.90
CA HIS A 274 20.41 -11.60 21.51
C HIS A 274 21.91 -11.59 21.77
N ASP A 275 22.66 -10.91 20.91
CA ASP A 275 24.09 -10.64 21.07
C ASP A 275 24.31 -9.30 21.78
N PHE A 276 24.70 -9.33 23.04
CA PHE A 276 24.87 -8.15 23.88
C PHE A 276 26.26 -7.50 23.77
N ARG A 277 27.10 -7.86 22.81
CA ARG A 277 28.36 -7.13 22.57
C ARG A 277 28.03 -5.74 22.03
N ASP A 278 28.94 -4.77 22.29
CA ASP A 278 28.85 -3.47 21.62
C ASP A 278 29.02 -3.62 20.10
N LYS A 279 28.32 -2.79 19.33
CA LYS A 279 28.38 -2.77 17.86
C LYS A 279 28.87 -1.41 17.39
N VAL A 280 29.49 -1.38 16.21
CA VAL A 280 29.75 -0.13 15.48
C VAL A 280 28.91 -0.18 14.21
N PHE A 281 27.89 0.66 14.16
CA PHE A 281 26.92 0.69 13.07
C PHE A 281 26.89 2.07 12.42
N LEU A 282 27.10 2.14 11.11
CA LEU A 282 27.16 3.38 10.33
C LEU A 282 28.08 4.44 10.97
N GLY A 283 29.22 4.01 11.54
CA GLY A 283 30.20 4.86 12.20
C GLY A 283 29.86 5.27 13.64
N GLN A 284 28.75 4.80 14.21
CA GLN A 284 28.34 5.10 15.59
C GLN A 284 28.46 3.85 16.48
N ARG A 285 28.94 4.04 17.72
CA ARG A 285 28.96 2.95 18.72
C ARG A 285 27.58 2.81 19.34
N ILE A 286 27.08 1.59 19.36
CA ILE A 286 25.84 1.17 20.02
C ILE A 286 26.23 0.20 21.14
N GLU A 287 25.91 0.56 22.39
CA GLU A 287 26.17 -0.30 23.55
C GLU A 287 25.14 -1.45 23.59
N GLY A 288 25.59 -2.63 24.07
CA GLY A 288 24.78 -3.85 24.16
C GLY A 288 23.69 -3.75 25.23
N ARG A 289 22.53 -3.15 24.91
CA ARG A 289 21.39 -2.89 25.83
C ARG A 289 20.10 -3.63 25.46
N GLY A 290 20.18 -4.58 24.52
CA GLY A 290 19.02 -5.34 24.09
C GLY A 290 18.13 -4.58 23.10
N PHE A 291 16.80 -4.55 23.29
CA PHE A 291 15.89 -3.96 22.30
C PHE A 291 16.10 -2.45 22.06
N ASP A 292 16.70 -1.73 22.98
CA ASP A 292 17.03 -0.32 22.77
C ASP A 292 18.09 -0.12 21.68
N GLU A 293 18.95 -1.11 21.43
CA GLU A 293 19.89 -1.10 20.30
C GLU A 293 19.15 -1.06 18.95
N VAL A 294 18.03 -1.79 18.84
CA VAL A 294 17.21 -1.82 17.64
C VAL A 294 16.60 -0.44 17.36
N ARG A 295 16.05 0.20 18.39
CA ARG A 295 15.51 1.57 18.28
C ARG A 295 16.58 2.57 17.88
N GLN A 296 17.76 2.49 18.50
CA GLN A 296 18.88 3.36 18.17
C GLN A 296 19.37 3.12 16.74
N ALA A 297 19.43 1.87 16.27
CA ALA A 297 19.83 1.57 14.89
C ALA A 297 18.83 2.12 13.86
N VAL A 298 17.53 1.99 14.10
CA VAL A 298 16.48 2.57 13.24
C VAL A 298 16.56 4.08 13.24
N ASP A 299 16.77 4.70 14.40
CA ASP A 299 16.97 6.15 14.53
C ASP A 299 18.17 6.63 13.68
N ILE A 300 19.32 5.96 13.79
CA ILE A 300 20.51 6.26 12.99
C ILE A 300 20.21 6.15 11.49
N ILE A 301 19.50 5.13 11.06
CA ILE A 301 19.15 4.90 9.64
C ILE A 301 18.25 6.02 9.12
N VAL A 302 17.17 6.32 9.83
CA VAL A 302 16.14 7.27 9.36
C VAL A 302 16.68 8.69 9.26
N HIS A 303 17.59 9.08 10.16
CA HIS A 303 18.24 10.41 10.14
C HIS A 303 19.34 10.56 9.08
N ARG A 304 19.70 9.50 8.35
CA ARG A 304 20.67 9.61 7.24
C ARG A 304 20.08 10.43 6.08
N PRO A 305 20.86 11.37 5.51
CA PRO A 305 20.44 12.07 4.29
C PRO A 305 20.11 11.15 3.11
N ALA A 306 20.72 9.96 3.07
CA ALA A 306 20.41 8.94 2.07
C ALA A 306 18.98 8.42 2.22
N CYS A 307 18.51 8.16 3.45
CA CYS A 307 17.14 7.73 3.72
C CYS A 307 16.15 8.81 3.27
N ALA A 308 16.34 10.05 3.66
CA ALA A 308 15.49 11.16 3.24
C ALA A 308 15.39 11.28 1.72
N ARG A 309 16.51 11.15 0.99
CA ARG A 309 16.52 11.21 -0.47
C ARG A 309 15.83 10.00 -1.09
N PHE A 310 16.11 8.79 -0.59
CA PHE A 310 15.54 7.56 -1.13
C PHE A 310 14.02 7.55 -1.00
N ILE A 311 13.49 7.81 0.20
CA ILE A 311 12.04 7.82 0.44
C ILE A 311 11.36 8.96 -0.34
N SER A 312 11.96 10.16 -0.38
CA SER A 312 11.44 11.26 -1.18
C SER A 312 11.41 10.94 -2.68
N HIS A 313 12.42 10.24 -3.19
CA HIS A 313 12.46 9.80 -4.59
C HIS A 313 11.35 8.79 -4.88
N GLN A 314 11.19 7.76 -4.03
CA GLN A 314 10.16 6.74 -4.20
C GLN A 314 8.74 7.35 -4.18
N LEU A 315 8.45 8.25 -3.24
CA LEU A 315 7.18 8.97 -3.20
C LEU A 315 6.97 9.83 -4.45
N ALA A 316 8.00 10.59 -4.88
CA ALA A 316 7.89 11.41 -6.08
C ALA A 316 7.77 10.56 -7.36
N GLN A 317 8.42 9.41 -7.43
CA GLN A 317 8.24 8.45 -8.53
C GLN A 317 6.81 7.92 -8.58
N TYR A 318 6.26 7.59 -7.42
CA TYR A 318 4.89 7.08 -7.33
C TYR A 318 3.82 8.12 -7.65
N PHE A 319 3.97 9.38 -7.26
CA PHE A 319 2.92 10.41 -7.39
C PHE A 319 3.13 11.39 -8.54
N VAL A 320 4.36 11.61 -9.00
CA VAL A 320 4.68 12.71 -9.92
C VAL A 320 5.05 12.22 -11.31
N ALA A 321 6.12 11.44 -11.45
CA ALA A 321 6.64 10.96 -12.73
C ALA A 321 7.59 9.78 -12.54
N ASP A 322 7.78 8.95 -13.58
CA ASP A 322 8.73 7.84 -13.59
C ASP A 322 10.16 8.29 -13.24
N GLU A 323 10.56 9.46 -13.73
CA GLU A 323 11.80 10.15 -13.38
C GLU A 323 11.47 11.50 -12.72
N PRO A 324 11.31 11.54 -11.39
CA PRO A 324 10.93 12.77 -10.72
C PRO A 324 12.04 13.82 -10.75
N PRO A 325 11.69 15.13 -10.91
CA PRO A 325 12.66 16.20 -10.94
C PRO A 325 13.58 16.20 -9.70
N PRO A 326 14.92 16.18 -9.87
CA PRO A 326 15.86 16.13 -8.73
C PRO A 326 15.69 17.29 -7.74
N THR A 327 15.26 18.46 -8.22
CA THR A 327 14.97 19.64 -7.42
C THR A 327 13.79 19.43 -6.48
N LEU A 328 12.74 18.75 -6.94
CA LEU A 328 11.60 18.37 -6.10
C LEU A 328 12.03 17.36 -5.04
N VAL A 329 12.72 16.29 -5.45
CA VAL A 329 13.24 15.26 -4.52
C VAL A 329 14.12 15.90 -3.44
N ALA A 330 14.99 16.86 -3.81
CA ALA A 330 15.83 17.56 -2.83
C ALA A 330 15.02 18.37 -1.81
N ARG A 331 13.96 19.09 -2.24
CA ARG A 331 13.08 19.84 -1.30
C ARG A 331 12.31 18.88 -0.39
N MET A 332 11.78 17.78 -0.93
CA MET A 332 11.09 16.75 -0.13
C MET A 332 12.04 16.13 0.90
N ALA A 333 13.27 15.78 0.50
CA ALA A 333 14.29 15.24 1.40
C ALA A 333 14.69 16.24 2.50
N GLN A 334 14.79 17.52 2.18
CA GLN A 334 15.03 18.57 3.18
C GLN A 334 13.86 18.67 4.17
N THR A 335 12.62 18.59 3.69
CA THR A 335 11.44 18.54 4.57
C THR A 335 11.48 17.30 5.46
N PHE A 336 11.75 16.12 4.89
CA PHE A 336 11.89 14.89 5.65
C PHE A 336 12.87 15.03 6.81
N GLN A 337 14.08 15.57 6.56
CA GLN A 337 15.09 15.78 7.60
C GLN A 337 14.66 16.80 8.66
N ARG A 338 14.04 17.90 8.24
CA ARG A 338 13.61 18.99 9.16
C ARG A 338 12.45 18.57 10.05
N THR A 339 11.58 17.68 9.58
CA THR A 339 10.36 17.26 10.29
C THR A 339 10.47 15.87 10.90
N ASP A 340 11.70 15.33 11.00
CA ASP A 340 11.95 14.03 11.60
C ASP A 340 11.15 12.88 10.91
N GLY A 341 11.16 12.92 9.59
CA GLY A 341 10.50 11.90 8.77
C GLY A 341 8.96 11.96 8.75
N ASP A 342 8.36 13.12 9.01
CA ASP A 342 6.91 13.30 8.91
C ASP A 342 6.45 13.15 7.44
N ILE A 343 5.76 12.04 7.17
CA ILE A 343 5.30 11.66 5.82
C ILE A 343 4.29 12.68 5.29
N ALA A 344 3.37 13.17 6.12
CA ALA A 344 2.37 14.15 5.72
C ALA A 344 3.02 15.48 5.31
N ALA A 345 4.06 15.93 6.03
CA ALA A 345 4.80 17.13 5.68
C ALA A 345 5.59 16.98 4.36
N VAL A 346 6.15 15.81 4.11
CA VAL A 346 6.86 15.50 2.85
C VAL A 346 5.87 15.51 1.67
N LEU A 347 4.70 14.89 1.84
CA LEU A 347 3.64 14.90 0.84
C LEU A 347 3.12 16.32 0.58
N ARG A 348 2.92 17.13 1.63
CA ARG A 348 2.58 18.55 1.48
C ARG A 348 3.56 19.26 0.57
N THR A 349 4.88 19.09 0.81
CA THR A 349 5.92 19.68 -0.03
C THR A 349 5.82 19.25 -1.49
N MET A 350 5.42 18.02 -1.75
CA MET A 350 5.23 17.47 -3.09
C MET A 350 3.95 18.02 -3.75
N PHE A 351 2.82 17.96 -3.07
CA PHE A 351 1.51 18.37 -3.61
C PHE A 351 1.42 19.87 -3.84
N ASP A 352 2.11 20.69 -3.07
CA ASP A 352 2.20 22.14 -3.25
C ASP A 352 3.21 22.54 -4.35
N SER A 353 3.94 21.57 -4.91
CA SER A 353 4.95 21.86 -5.91
C SER A 353 4.36 22.02 -7.31
N PRO A 354 4.86 22.96 -8.13
CA PRO A 354 4.43 23.07 -9.51
C PRO A 354 4.84 21.86 -10.36
N GLU A 355 5.84 21.13 -9.94
CA GLU A 355 6.33 19.92 -10.64
C GLU A 355 5.29 18.80 -10.64
N LEU A 356 4.40 18.74 -9.64
CA LEU A 356 3.34 17.73 -9.60
C LEU A 356 2.51 17.68 -10.88
N LEU A 357 2.21 18.83 -11.46
CA LEU A 357 1.38 18.93 -12.68
C LEU A 357 2.20 19.15 -13.96
N ARG A 358 3.45 19.61 -13.84
CA ARG A 358 4.32 19.95 -14.99
C ARG A 358 5.20 18.80 -15.44
N SER A 359 5.37 17.74 -14.65
CA SER A 359 6.26 16.63 -14.95
C SER A 359 5.76 15.65 -16.03
N GLY A 360 4.66 15.99 -16.71
CA GLY A 360 4.08 15.16 -17.76
C GLY A 360 3.10 14.11 -17.25
N ARG A 361 2.69 13.25 -18.17
CA ARG A 361 1.71 12.18 -17.91
C ARG A 361 2.46 10.87 -17.58
N GLN A 362 2.01 10.17 -16.56
CA GLN A 362 2.53 8.87 -16.16
C GLN A 362 1.47 7.79 -16.47
N PHE A 363 1.89 6.68 -17.07
CA PHE A 363 1.02 5.52 -17.27
C PHE A 363 0.71 4.88 -15.91
N ILE A 364 -0.56 4.60 -15.65
CA ILE A 364 -0.98 4.08 -14.35
C ILE A 364 -0.71 2.58 -14.23
N ASP A 365 -0.34 2.14 -13.01
CA ASP A 365 -0.20 0.72 -12.66
C ASP A 365 -1.55 -0.02 -12.73
N PRO A 366 -1.55 -1.37 -12.70
CA PRO A 366 -2.77 -2.16 -12.73
C PRO A 366 -3.75 -1.87 -11.59
N THR A 367 -3.26 -1.65 -10.37
CA THR A 367 -4.12 -1.35 -9.21
C THR A 367 -4.86 -0.04 -9.41
N ARG A 368 -4.16 1.01 -9.86
CA ARG A 368 -4.82 2.28 -10.20
C ARG A 368 -5.82 2.12 -11.34
N PHE A 369 -5.47 1.37 -12.37
CA PHE A 369 -6.38 1.13 -13.50
C PHE A 369 -7.67 0.45 -13.04
N VAL A 370 -7.58 -0.65 -12.30
CA VAL A 370 -8.75 -1.42 -11.84
C VAL A 370 -9.61 -0.58 -10.91
N VAL A 371 -9.02 0.04 -9.89
CA VAL A 371 -9.76 0.81 -8.89
C VAL A 371 -10.38 2.06 -9.50
N SER A 372 -9.63 2.83 -10.31
CA SER A 372 -10.18 4.04 -10.96
C SER A 372 -11.29 3.74 -11.96
N SER A 373 -11.18 2.63 -12.69
CA SER A 373 -12.24 2.20 -13.61
C SER A 373 -13.54 1.86 -12.89
N VAL A 374 -13.45 1.18 -11.74
CA VAL A 374 -14.62 0.85 -10.91
C VAL A 374 -15.22 2.09 -10.27
N ARG A 375 -14.38 2.99 -9.72
CA ARG A 375 -14.83 4.25 -9.12
C ARG A 375 -15.57 5.13 -10.14
N LEU A 376 -15.01 5.28 -11.34
CA LEU A 376 -15.64 6.04 -12.40
C LEU A 376 -16.92 5.39 -12.92
N ALA A 377 -16.89 4.07 -13.14
CA ALA A 377 -18.02 3.36 -13.76
C ALA A 377 -19.25 3.25 -12.84
N TYR A 378 -19.03 3.10 -11.55
CA TYR A 378 -20.12 2.83 -10.60
C TYR A 378 -20.38 3.95 -9.61
N ASP A 379 -19.57 5.01 -9.63
CA ASP A 379 -19.79 6.30 -8.94
C ASP A 379 -20.28 6.14 -7.48
N GLY A 380 -19.53 5.38 -6.68
CA GLY A 380 -19.86 5.12 -5.28
C GLY A 380 -20.90 4.03 -5.04
N LYS A 381 -21.50 3.42 -6.09
CA LYS A 381 -22.43 2.28 -5.92
C LYS A 381 -21.68 1.11 -5.26
N PRO A 382 -22.14 0.62 -4.09
CA PRO A 382 -21.47 -0.47 -3.39
C PRO A 382 -21.48 -1.77 -4.19
N ILE A 383 -20.30 -2.40 -4.34
CA ILE A 383 -20.19 -3.76 -4.89
C ILE A 383 -20.48 -4.80 -3.81
N ALA A 384 -21.00 -5.96 -4.22
CA ALA A 384 -21.32 -7.07 -3.34
C ALA A 384 -20.25 -8.19 -3.37
N ASN A 385 -19.31 -8.11 -4.33
CA ASN A 385 -18.27 -9.10 -4.54
C ASN A 385 -17.00 -8.43 -5.09
N ALA A 386 -15.93 -8.45 -4.32
CA ALA A 386 -14.65 -7.85 -4.73
C ALA A 386 -13.67 -8.86 -5.37
N LEU A 387 -14.01 -10.15 -5.45
CA LEU A 387 -13.16 -11.17 -6.08
C LEU A 387 -12.81 -10.84 -7.55
N PRO A 388 -13.72 -10.30 -8.39
CA PRO A 388 -13.34 -9.91 -9.75
C PRO A 388 -12.18 -8.89 -9.79
N LEU A 389 -12.11 -7.94 -8.85
CA LEU A 389 -11.02 -6.98 -8.77
C LEU A 389 -9.69 -7.69 -8.51
N VAL A 390 -9.69 -8.66 -7.59
CA VAL A 390 -8.53 -9.48 -7.28
C VAL A 390 -8.04 -10.25 -8.52
N TYR A 391 -8.96 -10.89 -9.25
CA TYR A 391 -8.62 -11.63 -10.47
C TYR A 391 -8.12 -10.74 -11.60
N TRP A 392 -8.61 -9.51 -11.73
CA TRP A 392 -8.12 -8.56 -12.71
C TRP A 392 -6.68 -8.15 -12.42
N LEU A 393 -6.32 -7.94 -11.16
CA LEU A 393 -4.92 -7.68 -10.78
C LEU A 393 -4.02 -8.88 -11.06
N ASP A 394 -4.49 -10.10 -10.77
CA ASP A 394 -3.75 -11.33 -11.10
C ASP A 394 -3.50 -11.43 -12.62
N GLN A 395 -4.51 -11.12 -13.44
CA GLN A 395 -4.39 -11.13 -14.91
C GLN A 395 -3.49 -10.03 -15.47
N LEU A 396 -3.46 -8.88 -14.79
CA LEU A 396 -2.58 -7.76 -15.13
C LEU A 396 -1.16 -7.92 -14.56
N GLY A 397 -0.88 -9.01 -13.83
CA GLY A 397 0.47 -9.32 -13.32
C GLY A 397 0.91 -8.51 -12.10
N GLU A 398 -0.03 -7.89 -11.38
CA GLU A 398 0.20 -7.18 -10.13
C GLU A 398 -0.65 -7.75 -8.96
N PRO A 399 -0.57 -9.07 -8.68
CA PRO A 399 -1.30 -9.64 -7.56
C PRO A 399 -0.86 -9.04 -6.23
N LEU A 400 -1.80 -8.55 -5.43
CA LEU A 400 -1.54 -8.09 -4.07
C LEU A 400 -0.89 -9.22 -3.25
N TYR A 401 0.19 -8.90 -2.53
CA TYR A 401 1.02 -9.86 -1.76
C TYR A 401 1.62 -11.00 -2.60
N GLY A 402 1.65 -10.84 -3.94
CA GLY A 402 2.14 -11.85 -4.86
C GLY A 402 3.59 -11.66 -5.33
N ARG A 403 4.24 -10.54 -4.99
CA ARG A 403 5.63 -10.28 -5.34
C ARG A 403 6.55 -11.17 -4.51
N ILE A 404 7.38 -11.98 -5.20
CA ILE A 404 8.25 -12.97 -4.53
C ILE A 404 9.45 -12.29 -3.87
N THR A 405 9.97 -11.23 -4.50
CA THR A 405 11.13 -10.48 -4.04
C THR A 405 10.73 -9.27 -3.21
N PRO A 406 11.54 -8.81 -2.26
CA PRO A 406 11.18 -7.74 -1.32
C PRO A 406 11.20 -6.32 -1.93
N ASP A 407 11.64 -6.18 -3.18
CA ASP A 407 11.71 -4.90 -3.90
C ASP A 407 10.34 -4.31 -4.28
N GLY A 408 9.26 -5.08 -4.15
CA GLY A 408 7.92 -4.66 -4.55
C GLY A 408 7.70 -4.63 -6.07
N TRP A 409 6.52 -4.20 -6.50
CA TRP A 409 6.17 -4.01 -7.90
C TRP A 409 6.79 -2.72 -8.44
N PRO A 410 7.15 -2.64 -9.75
CA PRO A 410 7.68 -1.43 -10.35
C PRO A 410 6.75 -0.23 -10.19
N LEU A 411 7.31 0.93 -9.83
CA LEU A 411 6.57 2.19 -9.71
C LEU A 411 6.51 2.97 -11.02
N ASP A 412 7.35 2.64 -12.00
CA ASP A 412 7.39 3.28 -13.30
C ASP A 412 6.29 2.78 -14.23
N GLY A 413 5.72 3.69 -15.02
CA GLY A 413 4.66 3.37 -15.97
C GLY A 413 5.13 2.49 -17.13
N ALA A 414 6.41 2.55 -17.53
CA ALA A 414 6.96 1.80 -18.65
C ALA A 414 6.85 0.28 -18.43
N SER A 415 7.01 -0.18 -17.20
CA SER A 415 6.87 -1.59 -16.80
C SER A 415 5.47 -2.18 -17.10
N TRP A 416 4.45 -1.34 -17.28
CA TRP A 416 3.05 -1.72 -17.44
C TRP A 416 2.47 -1.50 -18.85
N THR A 417 3.30 -1.20 -19.86
CA THR A 417 2.87 -0.82 -21.23
C THR A 417 3.00 -1.94 -22.26
N SER A 418 3.26 -3.18 -21.85
CA SER A 418 3.37 -4.29 -22.81
C SER A 418 2.04 -4.53 -23.55
N SER A 419 2.12 -5.08 -24.78
CA SER A 419 0.93 -5.40 -25.59
C SER A 419 -0.05 -6.33 -24.85
N GLY A 420 0.47 -7.29 -24.08
CA GLY A 420 -0.35 -8.17 -23.24
C GLY A 420 -1.11 -7.40 -22.15
N GLN A 421 -0.45 -6.46 -21.51
CA GLN A 421 -1.05 -5.57 -20.49
C GLN A 421 -2.16 -4.71 -21.12
N LEU A 422 -1.92 -4.09 -22.26
CA LEU A 422 -2.92 -3.25 -22.94
C LEU A 422 -4.13 -4.06 -23.39
N SER A 423 -3.92 -5.28 -23.93
CA SER A 423 -5.02 -6.18 -24.30
C SER A 423 -5.87 -6.55 -23.07
N LYS A 424 -5.25 -6.89 -21.95
CA LYS A 424 -5.97 -7.21 -20.72
C LYS A 424 -6.74 -6.02 -20.14
N ARG A 425 -6.17 -4.82 -20.20
CA ARG A 425 -6.90 -3.60 -19.81
C ARG A 425 -8.15 -3.40 -20.68
N PHE A 426 -8.04 -3.63 -21.98
CA PHE A 426 -9.20 -3.56 -22.88
C PHE A 426 -10.26 -4.61 -22.53
N ASP A 427 -9.87 -5.87 -22.28
CA ASP A 427 -10.79 -6.94 -21.86
C ASP A 427 -11.54 -6.56 -20.56
N ILE A 428 -10.83 -5.98 -19.56
CA ILE A 428 -11.42 -5.53 -18.30
C ILE A 428 -12.35 -4.34 -18.52
N ALA A 429 -11.95 -3.36 -19.33
CA ALA A 429 -12.79 -2.23 -19.72
C ALA A 429 -14.07 -2.69 -20.41
N ALA A 430 -13.98 -3.69 -21.29
CA ALA A 430 -15.13 -4.30 -21.96
C ALA A 430 -16.02 -5.07 -20.96
N ALA A 431 -15.45 -5.80 -20.01
CA ALA A 431 -16.22 -6.47 -18.97
C ALA A 431 -17.03 -5.46 -18.12
N ILE A 432 -16.41 -4.36 -17.71
CA ILE A 432 -17.08 -3.27 -16.99
C ILE A 432 -18.12 -2.60 -17.89
N GLY A 433 -17.75 -2.20 -19.11
CA GLY A 433 -18.62 -1.51 -20.07
C GLY A 433 -19.88 -2.27 -20.42
N ASN A 434 -19.78 -3.61 -20.48
CA ASN A 434 -20.88 -4.52 -20.79
C ASN A 434 -21.67 -5.01 -19.55
N GLY A 435 -21.24 -4.66 -18.32
CA GLY A 435 -21.85 -5.15 -17.08
C GLY A 435 -21.59 -6.63 -16.78
N ASN A 436 -20.56 -7.23 -17.39
CA ASN A 436 -20.21 -8.65 -17.21
C ASN A 436 -19.16 -8.88 -16.13
N THR A 437 -19.29 -8.22 -14.97
CA THR A 437 -18.24 -8.16 -13.95
C THR A 437 -18.43 -9.09 -12.76
N GLN A 438 -19.67 -9.52 -12.48
CA GLN A 438 -20.07 -10.18 -11.24
C GLN A 438 -19.82 -9.36 -9.95
N LEU A 439 -19.49 -8.07 -10.05
CA LEU A 439 -19.26 -7.19 -8.90
C LEU A 439 -20.49 -7.04 -8.00
N PHE A 440 -21.69 -7.13 -8.57
CA PHE A 440 -22.96 -6.97 -7.86
C PHE A 440 -23.64 -8.30 -7.54
N THR A 441 -23.02 -9.42 -7.89
CA THR A 441 -23.52 -10.77 -7.59
C THR A 441 -22.83 -11.28 -6.33
N PRO A 442 -23.54 -11.44 -5.19
CA PRO A 442 -22.93 -11.99 -3.99
C PRO A 442 -22.30 -13.36 -4.25
N PRO A 443 -21.16 -13.69 -3.61
CA PRO A 443 -20.55 -15.00 -3.75
C PRO A 443 -21.53 -16.13 -3.44
N GLY A 444 -21.57 -17.15 -4.33
CA GLY A 444 -22.50 -18.28 -4.22
C GLY A 444 -23.94 -18.01 -4.71
N SER A 445 -24.26 -16.80 -5.15
CA SER A 445 -25.55 -16.48 -5.76
C SER A 445 -25.52 -16.76 -7.27
N HIS A 446 -26.63 -17.24 -7.80
CA HIS A 446 -26.83 -17.40 -9.24
C HIS A 446 -27.68 -16.26 -9.86
N THR A 447 -28.16 -15.33 -9.03
CA THR A 447 -28.93 -14.18 -9.49
C THR A 447 -27.98 -13.18 -10.15
N ARG A 448 -28.13 -12.96 -11.44
CA ARG A 448 -27.38 -11.95 -12.18
C ARG A 448 -28.14 -10.63 -12.08
N GLU A 449 -27.54 -9.59 -11.48
CA GLU A 449 -28.04 -8.23 -11.67
C GLU A 449 -27.85 -7.86 -13.14
N ALA A 450 -28.97 -7.61 -13.84
CA ALA A 450 -28.94 -7.15 -15.22
C ALA A 450 -28.60 -5.65 -15.24
N GLY A 451 -27.61 -5.28 -16.02
CA GLY A 451 -27.31 -3.89 -16.33
C GLY A 451 -25.82 -3.62 -16.51
N PHE A 452 -25.53 -2.68 -17.37
CA PHE A 452 -24.21 -2.12 -17.55
C PHE A 452 -24.19 -0.70 -16.95
N PRO A 453 -23.01 -0.15 -16.56
CA PRO A 453 -22.93 1.19 -16.01
C PRO A 453 -23.24 2.25 -17.08
N MET A 454 -23.84 3.35 -16.64
CA MET A 454 -24.01 4.54 -17.47
C MET A 454 -22.87 5.50 -17.13
N LEU A 455 -21.81 5.54 -17.95
CA LEU A 455 -20.69 6.45 -17.74
C LEU A 455 -20.92 7.85 -18.29
N ALA A 456 -21.86 8.03 -19.22
CA ALA A 456 -22.30 9.34 -19.72
C ALA A 456 -23.15 10.06 -18.66
N THR A 457 -22.56 10.37 -17.53
CA THR A 457 -23.16 10.98 -16.34
C THR A 457 -22.77 12.45 -16.23
N ARG A 458 -23.31 13.15 -15.23
CA ARG A 458 -22.89 14.50 -14.90
C ARG A 458 -21.39 14.57 -14.57
N LEU A 459 -20.85 13.57 -13.89
CA LEU A 459 -19.40 13.46 -13.60
C LEU A 459 -18.59 13.48 -14.91
N TYR A 460 -19.03 12.70 -15.91
CA TYR A 460 -18.37 12.67 -17.21
C TYR A 460 -18.37 14.05 -17.87
N TYR A 461 -19.54 14.67 -18.04
CA TYR A 461 -19.66 15.96 -18.74
C TYR A 461 -19.02 17.13 -18.00
N ASP A 462 -19.06 17.13 -16.66
CA ASP A 462 -18.54 18.24 -15.85
C ASP A 462 -17.01 18.15 -15.64
N ALA A 463 -16.43 16.96 -15.61
CA ALA A 463 -15.05 16.78 -15.20
C ALA A 463 -14.16 16.02 -16.22
N ILE A 464 -14.70 15.01 -16.93
CA ILE A 464 -13.89 14.12 -17.77
C ILE A 464 -13.86 14.60 -19.22
N GLU A 465 -15.03 14.78 -19.85
CA GLU A 465 -15.16 15.11 -21.27
C GLU A 465 -14.33 16.34 -21.69
N PRO A 466 -14.33 17.46 -20.95
CA PRO A 466 -13.58 18.65 -21.36
C PRO A 466 -12.06 18.45 -21.41
N GLN A 467 -11.57 17.35 -20.85
CA GLN A 467 -10.14 17.03 -20.72
C GLN A 467 -9.68 15.94 -21.70
N LEU A 468 -10.63 15.30 -22.40
CA LEU A 468 -10.31 14.23 -23.35
C LEU A 468 -9.58 14.78 -24.58
N SER A 469 -8.69 13.98 -25.11
CA SER A 469 -8.02 14.27 -26.39
C SER A 469 -8.98 14.14 -27.57
N ALA A 470 -8.68 14.81 -28.66
CA ALA A 470 -9.44 14.70 -29.92
C ALA A 470 -9.53 13.24 -30.39
N ALA A 471 -8.46 12.45 -30.20
CA ALA A 471 -8.44 11.02 -30.57
C ALA A 471 -9.45 10.21 -29.74
N THR A 472 -9.58 10.49 -28.45
CA THR A 472 -10.58 9.81 -27.60
C THR A 472 -12.00 10.25 -27.99
N HIS A 473 -12.24 11.53 -28.21
CA HIS A 473 -13.53 12.01 -28.72
C HIS A 473 -13.95 11.33 -30.03
N ASP A 474 -13.01 11.20 -30.95
CA ASP A 474 -13.23 10.55 -32.25
C ASP A 474 -13.56 9.05 -32.09
N ALA A 475 -12.88 8.36 -31.16
CA ALA A 475 -13.17 6.97 -30.85
C ALA A 475 -14.56 6.82 -30.20
N LEU A 476 -14.92 7.68 -29.25
CA LEU A 476 -16.22 7.67 -28.60
C LEU A 476 -17.36 7.96 -29.60
N GLY A 477 -17.12 8.87 -30.56
CA GLY A 477 -18.08 9.17 -31.63
C GLY A 477 -18.34 8.04 -32.62
N LYS A 478 -17.47 7.02 -32.67
CA LYS A 478 -17.59 5.82 -33.52
C LYS A 478 -18.31 4.68 -32.83
N ALA A 479 -18.54 4.77 -31.53
CA ALA A 479 -19.22 3.72 -30.76
C ALA A 479 -20.66 3.52 -31.24
N GLN A 480 -21.05 2.27 -31.44
CA GLN A 480 -22.38 1.89 -31.96
C GLN A 480 -23.36 1.53 -30.83
N SER A 481 -22.89 1.45 -29.60
CA SER A 481 -23.70 1.17 -28.41
C SER A 481 -23.13 1.87 -27.18
N GLN A 482 -23.95 2.00 -26.13
CA GLN A 482 -23.48 2.54 -24.85
C GLN A 482 -22.39 1.66 -24.22
N GLN A 483 -22.47 0.33 -24.39
CA GLN A 483 -21.47 -0.60 -23.88
C GLN A 483 -20.12 -0.42 -24.58
N GLU A 484 -20.14 -0.25 -25.91
CA GLU A 484 -18.92 0.03 -26.67
C GLU A 484 -18.33 1.39 -26.32
N TRP A 485 -19.17 2.40 -26.16
CA TRP A 485 -18.77 3.73 -25.71
C TRP A 485 -18.10 3.70 -24.33
N ASN A 486 -18.71 2.97 -23.36
CA ASN A 486 -18.15 2.76 -22.04
C ASN A 486 -16.75 2.08 -22.13
N THR A 487 -16.64 1.05 -22.97
CA THR A 487 -15.41 0.32 -23.20
C THR A 487 -14.32 1.22 -23.75
N PHE A 488 -14.64 2.02 -24.78
CA PHE A 488 -13.68 2.95 -25.41
C PHE A 488 -13.23 4.05 -24.44
N LEU A 489 -14.14 4.56 -23.62
CA LEU A 489 -13.77 5.53 -22.58
C LEU A 489 -12.80 4.94 -21.58
N LEU A 490 -13.14 3.79 -20.95
CA LEU A 490 -12.31 3.17 -19.91
C LEU A 490 -10.96 2.68 -20.44
N ALA A 491 -10.91 2.22 -21.69
CA ALA A 491 -9.67 1.79 -22.35
C ALA A 491 -8.86 2.95 -22.96
N SER A 492 -9.40 4.18 -22.95
CA SER A 492 -8.75 5.32 -23.61
C SER A 492 -7.38 5.64 -23.01
N PRO A 493 -6.44 6.17 -23.81
CA PRO A 493 -5.19 6.69 -23.28
C PRO A 493 -5.41 7.79 -22.23
N ASP A 494 -6.47 8.60 -22.36
CA ASP A 494 -6.74 9.67 -21.40
C ASP A 494 -7.09 9.16 -20.00
N LEU A 495 -7.64 7.97 -19.86
CA LEU A 495 -7.88 7.35 -18.56
C LEU A 495 -6.74 6.41 -18.09
N ASN A 496 -5.88 5.96 -18.99
CA ASN A 496 -4.72 5.13 -18.65
C ASN A 496 -3.45 5.92 -18.31
N TYR A 497 -3.49 7.27 -18.41
CA TYR A 497 -2.44 8.18 -17.95
C TYR A 497 -3.01 9.17 -16.95
N ARG A 498 -2.18 9.61 -15.98
CA ARG A 498 -2.52 10.64 -15.00
C ARG A 498 -1.59 11.83 -15.06
#